data_e248c1754ed12c934be65ffd7ccc2d48
#
_entry.id   e248c1754ed12c934be65ffd7ccc2d48
#
_cell.length_a   1.000
_cell.length_b   1.000
_cell.length_c   1.000
_cell.angle_alpha   90.00
_cell.angle_beta   90.00
_cell.angle_gamma   90.00
#
_symmetry.space_group_name_H-M   'P 1'
#
loop_
_entity.id
_entity.type
_entity.pdbx_description
1 polymer ?
#
loop_
_entity_poly.entity_id
_entity_poly.type
_entity_poly.pdbx_seq_one_letter_code
_entity_poly.pdbx_strand_id
1 'polypeptide(L)'
;MICRNDSGYILRPSLPEDSQNYARLFDQVDPEVARLTGSALHYDCDEVVSFFLANIDDETRRDFLLLDPTSRIIGESVIKEIDSRLRSANFRIAIFDTSSLGCGIGSWAIEQTVDFAFREIGLHRLSLDVYSFNPRAIRAYEKAGFVREGVLRDAVIDSANGNYGNDILMSILESEWREHR
;
A
#
# COMPACT_ATOMS: atom_id res chain seq x y z
N MET A 1 3.76 1.48 -15.48
CA MET A 1 2.88 0.29 -15.34
C MET A 1 1.42 0.72 -15.42
N ILE A 2 0.58 0.04 -16.18
CA ILE A 2 -0.89 0.13 -16.10
C ILE A 2 -1.37 -1.31 -16.17
N CYS A 3 -2.05 -1.78 -15.11
CA CYS A 3 -2.59 -3.12 -15.04
C CYS A 3 -4.11 -3.07 -14.92
N ARG A 4 -4.78 -4.00 -15.61
CA ARG A 4 -6.24 -4.19 -15.51
C ARG A 4 -6.52 -5.66 -15.25
N ASN A 5 -7.41 -5.96 -14.30
CA ASN A 5 -7.86 -7.33 -14.08
C ASN A 5 -9.15 -7.65 -14.85
N ASP A 6 -9.56 -8.92 -14.82
CA ASP A 6 -10.75 -9.42 -15.54
C ASP A 6 -12.07 -8.77 -15.03
N SER A 7 -12.10 -8.30 -13.81
CA SER A 7 -13.24 -7.58 -13.21
C SER A 7 -13.25 -6.08 -13.53
N GLY A 8 -12.28 -5.58 -14.32
CA GLY A 8 -12.21 -4.19 -14.77
C GLY A 8 -11.53 -3.21 -13.80
N TYR A 9 -10.99 -3.66 -12.66
CA TYR A 9 -10.19 -2.82 -11.78
C TYR A 9 -8.87 -2.45 -12.45
N ILE A 10 -8.39 -1.24 -12.17
CA ILE A 10 -7.16 -0.69 -12.76
C ILE A 10 -6.19 -0.31 -11.65
N LEU A 11 -4.92 -0.69 -11.80
CA LEU A 11 -3.80 -0.15 -11.04
C LEU A 11 -2.91 0.63 -12.00
N ARG A 12 -2.74 1.93 -11.77
CA ARG A 12 -1.94 2.83 -12.62
C ARG A 12 -1.18 3.86 -11.81
N PRO A 13 -0.11 4.46 -12.37
CA PRO A 13 0.57 5.56 -11.73
C PRO A 13 -0.38 6.71 -11.37
N SER A 14 -0.08 7.39 -10.27
CA SER A 14 -0.72 8.64 -9.90
C SER A 14 -0.43 9.72 -10.94
N LEU A 15 -1.41 10.55 -11.25
CA LEU A 15 -1.30 11.67 -12.19
C LEU A 15 -1.70 12.97 -11.49
N PRO A 16 -1.15 14.14 -11.88
CA PRO A 16 -1.48 15.42 -11.24
C PRO A 16 -2.99 15.71 -11.19
N GLU A 17 -3.74 15.33 -12.21
CA GLU A 17 -5.19 15.50 -12.29
C GLU A 17 -5.99 14.69 -11.27
N ASP A 18 -5.38 13.68 -10.64
CA ASP A 18 -6.02 12.87 -9.59
C ASP A 18 -6.05 13.59 -8.24
N SER A 19 -5.19 14.58 -8.03
CA SER A 19 -4.91 15.18 -6.72
C SER A 19 -6.16 15.61 -5.95
N GLN A 20 -7.11 16.28 -6.62
CA GLN A 20 -8.34 16.74 -5.99
C GLN A 20 -9.29 15.60 -5.61
N ASN A 21 -9.41 14.57 -6.46
CA ASN A 21 -10.24 13.40 -6.18
C ASN A 21 -9.62 12.53 -5.10
N TYR A 22 -8.29 12.42 -5.08
CA TYR A 22 -7.55 11.73 -4.04
C TYR A 22 -7.70 12.43 -2.69
N ALA A 23 -7.53 13.76 -2.61
CA ALA A 23 -7.64 14.52 -1.37
C ALA A 23 -9.01 14.40 -0.70
N ARG A 24 -10.09 14.33 -1.47
CA ARG A 24 -11.45 14.12 -0.93
C ARG A 24 -11.62 12.83 -0.14
N LEU A 25 -10.80 11.80 -0.40
CA LEU A 25 -10.83 10.55 0.36
C LEU A 25 -10.30 10.71 1.79
N PHE A 26 -9.55 11.79 2.05
CA PHE A 26 -8.95 12.10 3.34
C PHE A 26 -9.71 13.17 4.15
N ASP A 27 -10.77 13.75 3.58
CA ASP A 27 -11.65 14.66 4.31
C ASP A 27 -12.35 13.94 5.48
N GLN A 28 -12.81 12.70 5.24
CA GLN A 28 -13.33 11.80 6.26
C GLN A 28 -12.86 10.38 5.99
N VAL A 29 -11.76 9.99 6.63
CA VAL A 29 -11.22 8.63 6.49
C VAL A 29 -12.11 7.65 7.25
N ASP A 30 -12.46 6.53 6.61
CA ASP A 30 -13.17 5.44 7.27
C ASP A 30 -12.41 5.00 8.54
N PRO A 31 -13.07 4.90 9.72
CA PRO A 31 -12.39 4.58 10.98
C PRO A 31 -11.64 3.25 10.97
N GLU A 32 -12.14 2.24 10.25
CA GLU A 32 -11.45 0.97 10.12
C GLU A 32 -10.21 1.08 9.21
N VAL A 33 -10.28 1.87 8.14
CA VAL A 33 -9.11 2.17 7.30
C VAL A 33 -8.07 2.91 8.14
N ALA A 34 -8.46 3.96 8.85
CA ALA A 34 -7.57 4.72 9.74
C ALA A 34 -6.90 3.81 10.78
N ARG A 35 -7.67 2.96 11.43
CA ARG A 35 -7.19 1.97 12.41
C ARG A 35 -6.14 1.04 11.81
N LEU A 36 -6.38 0.51 10.61
CA LEU A 36 -5.54 -0.52 9.98
C LEU A 36 -4.30 0.06 9.28
N THR A 37 -4.28 1.36 9.00
CA THR A 37 -3.18 2.06 8.31
C THR A 37 -2.41 3.03 9.19
N GLY A 38 -2.89 3.29 10.40
CA GLY A 38 -2.32 4.32 11.28
C GLY A 38 -2.58 5.76 10.82
N SER A 39 -3.53 5.96 9.90
CA SER A 39 -3.90 7.28 9.39
C SER A 39 -4.74 8.05 10.41
N ALA A 40 -4.73 9.38 10.33
CA ALA A 40 -5.71 10.20 11.04
C ALA A 40 -7.11 10.05 10.42
N LEU A 41 -8.14 10.45 11.15
CA LEU A 41 -9.53 10.40 10.67
C LEU A 41 -9.87 11.53 9.70
N HIS A 42 -9.09 12.61 9.73
CA HIS A 42 -9.28 13.78 8.90
C HIS A 42 -7.93 14.43 8.58
N TYR A 43 -7.82 14.94 7.37
CA TYR A 43 -6.68 15.71 6.89
C TYR A 43 -7.18 16.97 6.17
N ASP A 44 -6.38 18.02 6.18
CA ASP A 44 -6.64 19.20 5.35
C ASP A 44 -6.47 18.86 3.87
N CYS A 45 -7.47 19.19 3.05
CA CYS A 45 -7.45 18.84 1.62
C CYS A 45 -6.30 19.50 0.86
N ASP A 46 -5.95 20.75 1.17
CA ASP A 46 -4.87 21.46 0.47
C ASP A 46 -3.50 20.89 0.84
N GLU A 47 -3.33 20.44 2.09
CA GLU A 47 -2.12 19.73 2.51
C GLU A 47 -1.99 18.38 1.78
N VAL A 48 -3.10 17.62 1.66
CA VAL A 48 -3.10 16.33 0.93
C VAL A 48 -2.80 16.54 -0.55
N VAL A 49 -3.39 17.56 -1.19
CA VAL A 49 -3.09 17.90 -2.59
C VAL A 49 -1.61 18.23 -2.77
N SER A 50 -1.08 19.09 -1.89
CA SER A 50 0.32 19.49 -1.94
C SER A 50 1.27 18.30 -1.77
N PHE A 51 0.98 17.43 -0.80
CA PHE A 51 1.72 16.20 -0.57
C PHE A 51 1.63 15.23 -1.78
N PHE A 52 0.44 15.04 -2.34
CA PHE A 52 0.22 14.18 -3.50
C PHE A 52 1.05 14.64 -4.71
N LEU A 53 1.00 15.94 -5.02
CA LEU A 53 1.76 16.50 -6.15
C LEU A 53 3.27 16.42 -5.94
N ALA A 54 3.76 16.68 -4.72
CA ALA A 54 5.18 16.56 -4.40
C ALA A 54 5.69 15.11 -4.57
N ASN A 55 4.85 14.12 -4.24
CA ASN A 55 5.21 12.71 -4.37
C ASN A 55 5.33 12.23 -5.83
N ILE A 56 4.65 12.87 -6.78
CA ILE A 56 4.74 12.51 -8.20
C ILE A 56 6.16 12.77 -8.74
N ASP A 57 6.80 13.83 -8.27
CA ASP A 57 8.14 14.24 -8.71
C ASP A 57 9.26 13.59 -7.87
N ASP A 58 8.92 12.82 -6.83
CA ASP A 58 9.90 12.16 -5.97
C ASP A 58 10.47 10.90 -6.63
N GLU A 59 11.75 10.96 -7.01
CA GLU A 59 12.46 9.83 -7.62
C GLU A 59 12.61 8.61 -6.68
N THR A 60 12.48 8.82 -5.37
CA THR A 60 12.61 7.76 -4.35
C THR A 60 11.31 7.00 -4.10
N ARG A 61 10.24 7.30 -4.88
CA ARG A 61 8.96 6.60 -4.73
C ARG A 61 8.25 6.35 -6.06
N ARG A 62 7.29 5.46 -6.00
CA ARG A 62 6.36 5.15 -7.09
C ARG A 62 4.98 4.93 -6.50
N ASP A 63 4.07 5.85 -6.78
CA ASP A 63 2.70 5.85 -6.27
C ASP A 63 1.74 5.39 -7.37
N PHE A 64 0.93 4.40 -7.04
CA PHE A 64 -0.11 3.86 -7.90
C PHE A 64 -1.46 4.06 -7.25
N LEU A 65 -2.44 4.43 -8.05
CA LEU A 65 -3.84 4.46 -7.67
C LEU A 65 -4.55 3.19 -8.12
N LEU A 66 -5.38 2.67 -7.23
CA LEU A 66 -6.29 1.58 -7.51
C LEU A 66 -7.67 2.16 -7.80
N LEU A 67 -8.19 1.89 -9.01
CA LEU A 67 -9.48 2.36 -9.47
C LEU A 67 -10.46 1.20 -9.66
N ASP A 68 -11.73 1.45 -9.33
CA ASP A 68 -12.81 0.53 -9.64
C ASP A 68 -13.21 0.59 -11.13
N PRO A 69 -14.11 -0.31 -11.61
CA PRO A 69 -14.56 -0.32 -13.00
C PRO A 69 -15.25 0.97 -13.47
N THR A 70 -15.68 1.83 -12.54
CA THR A 70 -16.25 3.16 -12.82
C THR A 70 -15.21 4.28 -12.82
N SER A 71 -13.92 3.93 -12.69
CA SER A 71 -12.78 4.86 -12.60
C SER A 71 -12.73 5.69 -11.31
N ARG A 72 -13.43 5.28 -10.26
CA ARG A 72 -13.33 5.89 -8.93
C ARG A 72 -12.09 5.36 -8.22
N ILE A 73 -11.34 6.24 -7.56
CA ILE A 73 -10.20 5.86 -6.72
C ILE A 73 -10.75 5.13 -5.48
N ILE A 74 -10.26 3.90 -5.25
CA ILE A 74 -10.67 3.06 -4.12
C ILE A 74 -9.48 2.64 -3.25
N GLY A 75 -8.27 3.00 -3.62
CA GLY A 75 -7.07 2.67 -2.87
C GLY A 75 -5.81 3.19 -3.53
N GLU A 76 -4.71 2.91 -2.86
CA GLU A 76 -3.36 3.21 -3.35
C GLU A 76 -2.41 2.05 -3.10
N SER A 77 -1.35 1.95 -3.88
CA SER A 77 -0.23 1.03 -3.69
C SER A 77 1.06 1.78 -3.94
N VAL A 78 1.95 1.78 -2.97
CA VAL A 78 3.11 2.69 -2.95
C VAL A 78 4.39 1.91 -2.68
N ILE A 79 5.41 2.16 -3.51
CA ILE A 79 6.80 1.81 -3.25
C ILE A 79 7.49 3.11 -2.87
N LYS A 80 8.08 3.19 -1.69
CA LYS A 80 8.73 4.39 -1.15
C LYS A 80 10.11 4.08 -0.57
N GLU A 81 10.87 5.13 -0.30
CA GLU A 81 12.21 4.99 0.28
C GLU A 81 13.13 4.09 -0.59
N ILE A 82 13.06 4.30 -1.92
CA ILE A 82 13.88 3.54 -2.86
C ILE A 82 15.35 3.93 -2.69
N ASP A 83 16.15 2.99 -2.20
CA ASP A 83 17.61 3.11 -2.15
C ASP A 83 18.21 2.35 -3.35
N SER A 84 18.69 3.09 -4.34
CA SER A 84 19.27 2.52 -5.56
C SER A 84 20.59 1.76 -5.31
N ARG A 85 21.36 2.13 -4.26
CA ARG A 85 22.59 1.48 -3.90
C ARG A 85 22.35 0.12 -3.24
N LEU A 86 21.41 0.04 -2.31
CA LEU A 86 21.00 -1.19 -1.65
C LEU A 86 20.00 -1.99 -2.50
N ARG A 87 19.41 -1.37 -3.52
CA ARG A 87 18.33 -1.92 -4.31
C ARG A 87 17.16 -2.36 -3.42
N SER A 88 16.80 -1.54 -2.45
CA SER A 88 15.76 -1.81 -1.46
C SER A 88 14.72 -0.70 -1.43
N ALA A 89 13.52 -1.06 -0.98
CA ALA A 89 12.43 -0.10 -0.78
C ALA A 89 11.48 -0.59 0.31
N ASN A 90 10.59 0.32 0.74
CA ASN A 90 9.44 0.00 1.59
C ASN A 90 8.17 -0.01 0.75
N PHE A 91 7.25 -0.92 1.07
CA PHE A 91 5.96 -1.11 0.40
C PHE A 91 4.80 -0.77 1.32
N ARG A 92 3.80 -0.08 0.79
CA ARG A 92 2.55 0.21 1.47
C ARG A 92 1.37 0.04 0.53
N ILE A 93 0.24 -0.44 1.04
CA ILE A 93 -1.03 -0.47 0.32
C ILE A 93 -2.16 -0.07 1.27
N ALA A 94 -3.11 0.72 0.77
CA ALA A 94 -4.35 1.04 1.47
C ALA A 94 -5.54 0.90 0.53
N ILE A 95 -6.59 0.22 0.99
CA ILE A 95 -7.90 0.18 0.32
C ILE A 95 -8.82 1.09 1.11
N PHE A 96 -9.25 2.19 0.50
CA PHE A 96 -10.07 3.22 1.13
C PHE A 96 -11.56 2.86 1.15
N ASP A 97 -12.02 2.12 0.14
CA ASP A 97 -13.40 1.63 0.05
C ASP A 97 -13.54 0.28 0.75
N THR A 98 -14.09 0.29 1.96
CA THR A 98 -14.29 -0.93 2.76
C THR A 98 -15.22 -1.94 2.10
N SER A 99 -16.11 -1.51 1.20
CA SER A 99 -16.98 -2.41 0.42
C SER A 99 -16.20 -3.26 -0.60
N SER A 100 -15.01 -2.82 -0.99
CA SER A 100 -14.11 -3.53 -1.89
C SER A 100 -13.19 -4.53 -1.18
N LEU A 101 -13.30 -4.63 0.16
CA LEU A 101 -12.50 -5.57 0.94
C LEU A 101 -13.00 -7.02 0.79
N GLY A 102 -12.05 -7.97 0.77
CA GLY A 102 -12.39 -9.41 0.72
C GLY A 102 -12.66 -9.97 -0.68
N CYS A 103 -12.75 -9.14 -1.73
CA CYS A 103 -12.96 -9.59 -3.11
C CYS A 103 -11.65 -9.87 -3.89
N GLY A 104 -10.50 -9.92 -3.20
CA GLY A 104 -9.19 -10.26 -3.80
C GLY A 104 -8.45 -9.11 -4.44
N ILE A 105 -9.05 -7.92 -4.52
CA ILE A 105 -8.46 -6.77 -5.21
C ILE A 105 -7.14 -6.30 -4.57
N GLY A 106 -7.07 -6.31 -3.23
CA GLY A 106 -5.83 -5.98 -2.51
C GLY A 106 -4.70 -6.96 -2.83
N SER A 107 -4.98 -8.28 -2.83
CA SER A 107 -3.97 -9.29 -3.19
C SER A 107 -3.49 -9.12 -4.62
N TRP A 108 -4.40 -8.88 -5.58
CA TRP A 108 -4.04 -8.59 -6.96
C TRP A 108 -3.16 -7.34 -7.07
N ALA A 109 -3.51 -6.24 -6.40
CA ALA A 109 -2.71 -5.00 -6.43
C ALA A 109 -1.31 -5.20 -5.81
N ILE A 110 -1.22 -5.98 -4.71
CA ILE A 110 0.07 -6.36 -4.11
C ILE A 110 0.92 -7.11 -5.14
N GLU A 111 0.38 -8.15 -5.78
CA GLU A 111 1.10 -8.97 -6.77
C GLU A 111 1.63 -8.10 -7.93
N GLN A 112 0.80 -7.19 -8.48
CA GLN A 112 1.20 -6.30 -9.57
C GLN A 112 2.32 -5.33 -9.14
N THR A 113 2.24 -4.80 -7.91
CA THR A 113 3.23 -3.84 -7.40
C THR A 113 4.55 -4.54 -7.06
N VAL A 114 4.49 -5.73 -6.48
CA VAL A 114 5.68 -6.57 -6.22
C VAL A 114 6.39 -6.91 -7.53
N ASP A 115 5.64 -7.30 -8.56
CA ASP A 115 6.20 -7.56 -9.89
C ASP A 115 6.90 -6.33 -10.48
N PHE A 116 6.27 -5.18 -10.38
CA PHE A 116 6.86 -3.92 -10.84
C PHE A 116 8.14 -3.59 -10.07
N ALA A 117 8.16 -3.80 -8.75
CA ALA A 117 9.33 -3.53 -7.90
C ALA A 117 10.55 -4.35 -8.35
N PHE A 118 10.37 -5.62 -8.65
CA PHE A 118 11.49 -6.49 -9.03
C PHE A 118 11.82 -6.44 -10.53
N ARG A 119 10.83 -6.32 -11.42
CA ARG A 119 11.07 -6.33 -12.87
C ARG A 119 11.51 -4.98 -13.42
N GLU A 120 10.85 -3.91 -13.00
CA GLU A 120 11.03 -2.58 -13.59
C GLU A 120 12.01 -1.71 -12.78
N ILE A 121 11.91 -1.71 -11.45
CA ILE A 121 12.85 -0.96 -10.60
C ILE A 121 14.13 -1.76 -10.39
N GLY A 122 14.07 -3.10 -10.43
CA GLY A 122 15.22 -3.98 -10.24
C GLY A 122 15.63 -4.07 -8.76
N LEU A 123 14.69 -4.03 -7.83
CA LEU A 123 14.98 -4.15 -6.41
C LEU A 123 15.59 -5.53 -6.10
N HIS A 124 16.37 -5.58 -5.02
CA HIS A 124 16.83 -6.82 -4.39
C HIS A 124 15.94 -7.20 -3.21
N ARG A 125 15.33 -6.18 -2.54
CA ARG A 125 14.52 -6.36 -1.34
C ARG A 125 13.36 -5.38 -1.31
N LEU A 126 12.17 -5.87 -0.99
CA LEU A 126 11.00 -5.05 -0.69
C LEU A 126 10.50 -5.40 0.71
N SER A 127 10.38 -4.40 1.60
CA SER A 127 9.95 -4.58 2.99
C SER A 127 8.65 -3.84 3.26
N LEU A 128 7.97 -4.23 4.32
CA LEU A 128 6.79 -3.57 4.85
C LEU A 128 6.67 -3.81 6.35
N ASP A 129 5.82 -3.03 6.98
CA ASP A 129 5.31 -3.26 8.33
C ASP A 129 3.80 -3.40 8.32
N VAL A 130 3.26 -4.18 9.25
CA VAL A 130 1.81 -4.43 9.35
C VAL A 130 1.39 -4.69 10.78
N TYR A 131 0.32 -4.04 11.20
CA TYR A 131 -0.23 -4.20 12.55
C TYR A 131 -0.76 -5.61 12.79
N SER A 132 -0.45 -6.19 13.96
CA SER A 132 -0.85 -7.55 14.34
C SER A 132 -2.37 -7.77 14.37
N PHE A 133 -3.15 -6.69 14.56
CA PHE A 133 -4.60 -6.71 14.48
C PHE A 133 -5.16 -6.55 13.05
N ASN A 134 -4.31 -6.64 12.02
CA ASN A 134 -4.71 -6.71 10.61
C ASN A 134 -4.39 -8.08 9.98
N PRO A 135 -5.00 -9.19 10.45
CA PRO A 135 -4.69 -10.54 9.97
C PRO A 135 -5.02 -10.74 8.48
N ARG A 136 -5.91 -9.91 7.94
CA ARG A 136 -6.25 -9.94 6.51
C ARG A 136 -5.06 -9.48 5.65
N ALA A 137 -4.45 -8.35 5.99
CA ALA A 137 -3.29 -7.85 5.27
C ALA A 137 -2.09 -8.79 5.42
N ILE A 138 -1.84 -9.30 6.64
CA ILE A 138 -0.78 -10.28 6.90
C ILE A 138 -0.90 -11.47 5.94
N ARG A 139 -2.08 -12.09 5.85
CA ARG A 139 -2.31 -13.22 4.92
C ARG A 139 -2.15 -12.83 3.45
N ALA A 140 -2.52 -11.61 3.07
CA ALA A 140 -2.34 -11.14 1.69
C ALA A 140 -0.86 -10.97 1.34
N TYR A 141 -0.05 -10.47 2.26
CA TYR A 141 1.39 -10.36 2.10
C TYR A 141 2.09 -11.73 2.08
N GLU A 142 1.73 -12.64 3.01
CA GLU A 142 2.25 -14.01 3.01
C GLU A 142 1.94 -14.72 1.69
N LYS A 143 0.73 -14.56 1.16
CA LYS A 143 0.34 -15.11 -0.15
C LYS A 143 1.16 -14.52 -1.32
N ALA A 144 1.57 -13.26 -1.20
CA ALA A 144 2.42 -12.61 -2.21
C ALA A 144 3.91 -12.96 -2.07
N GLY A 145 4.28 -13.79 -1.07
CA GLY A 145 5.64 -14.26 -0.85
C GLY A 145 6.43 -13.48 0.20
N PHE A 146 5.80 -12.52 0.92
CA PHE A 146 6.49 -11.86 2.02
C PHE A 146 6.68 -12.80 3.21
N VAL A 147 7.88 -12.76 3.79
CA VAL A 147 8.28 -13.53 4.96
C VAL A 147 8.36 -12.61 6.18
N ARG A 148 7.91 -13.08 7.33
CA ARG A 148 8.05 -12.35 8.60
C ARG A 148 9.50 -12.37 9.05
N GLU A 149 10.04 -11.21 9.41
CA GLU A 149 11.41 -11.05 9.89
C GLU A 149 11.51 -10.69 11.36
N GLY A 150 10.47 -10.00 11.88
CA GLY A 150 10.48 -9.55 13.26
C GLY A 150 9.13 -9.05 13.74
N VAL A 151 9.09 -8.77 15.06
CA VAL A 151 7.93 -8.22 15.73
C VAL A 151 8.40 -7.12 16.68
N LEU A 152 7.93 -5.91 16.46
CA LEU A 152 8.05 -4.82 17.42
C LEU A 152 6.88 -4.94 18.40
N ARG A 153 7.19 -5.36 19.62
CA ARG A 153 6.16 -5.60 20.64
C ARG A 153 5.63 -4.30 21.18
N ASP A 154 4.28 -4.21 21.35
CA ASP A 154 3.59 -3.06 21.95
C ASP A 154 3.93 -1.73 21.25
N ALA A 155 4.15 -1.78 19.92
CA ALA A 155 4.60 -0.64 19.15
C ALA A 155 3.47 0.28 18.67
N VAL A 156 2.22 -0.19 18.75
CA VAL A 156 1.04 0.53 18.27
C VAL A 156 -0.11 0.39 19.25
N ILE A 157 -1.11 1.27 19.14
CA ILE A 157 -2.35 1.16 19.91
C ILE A 157 -3.50 0.86 18.94
N ASP A 158 -4.24 -0.20 19.20
CA ASP A 158 -5.47 -0.50 18.49
C ASP A 158 -6.58 0.44 18.93
N SER A 159 -6.96 1.39 18.06
CA SER A 159 -7.96 2.40 18.37
C SER A 159 -9.37 1.84 18.61
N ALA A 160 -9.65 0.59 18.23
CA ALA A 160 -10.94 -0.04 18.48
C ALA A 160 -11.16 -0.40 19.96
N ASN A 161 -10.10 -0.63 20.72
CA ASN A 161 -10.19 -1.12 22.10
C ASN A 161 -9.17 -0.51 23.06
N GLY A 162 -8.24 0.32 22.57
CA GLY A 162 -7.20 0.98 23.34
C GLY A 162 -6.05 0.07 23.80
N ASN A 163 -6.01 -1.18 23.33
CA ASN A 163 -4.96 -2.12 23.70
C ASN A 163 -3.70 -1.91 22.88
N TYR A 164 -2.55 -2.28 23.45
CA TYR A 164 -1.32 -2.37 22.69
C TYR A 164 -1.38 -3.49 21.65
N GLY A 165 -0.87 -3.20 20.47
CA GLY A 165 -0.66 -4.13 19.38
C GLY A 165 0.81 -4.18 18.97
N ASN A 166 1.17 -5.24 18.27
CA ASN A 166 2.51 -5.39 17.74
C ASN A 166 2.56 -4.87 16.30
N ASP A 167 3.74 -4.43 15.88
CA ASP A 167 4.04 -4.16 14.49
C ASP A 167 4.91 -5.29 13.93
N ILE A 168 4.48 -5.92 12.86
CA ILE A 168 5.10 -7.09 12.25
C ILE A 168 5.90 -6.64 11.04
N LEU A 169 7.20 -6.86 11.08
CA LEU A 169 8.11 -6.57 9.97
C LEU A 169 8.12 -7.74 8.99
N MET A 170 7.91 -7.46 7.72
CA MET A 170 7.92 -8.46 6.65
C MET A 170 8.74 -7.98 5.46
N SER A 171 9.29 -8.92 4.71
CA SER A 171 9.99 -8.61 3.46
C SER A 171 9.87 -9.75 2.46
N ILE A 172 10.20 -9.43 1.20
CA ILE A 172 10.42 -10.39 0.13
C ILE A 172 11.73 -10.02 -0.58
N LEU A 173 12.55 -11.03 -0.87
CA LEU A 173 13.79 -10.89 -1.62
C LEU A 173 13.56 -11.22 -3.11
N GLU A 174 14.42 -10.68 -3.97
CA GLU A 174 14.38 -10.94 -5.41
C GLU A 174 14.44 -12.45 -5.72
N SER A 175 15.24 -13.23 -4.99
CA SER A 175 15.34 -14.69 -5.13
C SER A 175 14.03 -15.40 -4.81
N GLU A 176 13.38 -15.01 -3.70
CA GLU A 176 12.10 -15.58 -3.26
C GLU A 176 10.97 -15.25 -4.22
N TRP A 177 10.94 -14.01 -4.73
CA TRP A 177 9.99 -13.61 -5.77
C TRP A 177 10.15 -14.43 -7.05
N ARG A 178 11.40 -14.74 -7.47
CA ARG A 178 11.67 -15.57 -8.65
C ARG A 178 11.21 -17.02 -8.50
N GLU A 179 11.28 -17.57 -7.28
CA GLU A 179 10.85 -18.94 -6.97
C GLU A 179 9.31 -19.09 -6.93
N HIS A 180 8.60 -17.98 -6.66
CA HIS A 180 7.13 -17.95 -6.59
C HIS A 180 6.45 -17.78 -7.96
N ARG A 181 7.21 -17.66 -9.05
CA ARG A 181 6.77 -17.41 -10.41
C ARG A 181 7.02 -18.60 -11.33
#